data_7a0c6ca200744678a52405d541085c91
#
_entry.id   7a0c6ca200744678a52405d541085c91
#
_cell.length_a   1.000
_cell.length_b   1.000
_cell.length_c   1.000
_cell.angle_alpha   90.00
_cell.angle_beta   90.00
_cell.angle_gamma   90.00
#
_symmetry.space_group_name_H-M   'P 1'
#
loop_
_entity.id
_entity.type
_entity.pdbx_description
1 polymer ?
#
loop_
_entity_poly.entity_id
_entity_poly.type
_entity_poly.pdbx_seq_one_letter_code
_entity_poly.pdbx_strand_id
1 'polypeptide(L)'
;ANRGEIAVRIIRACREMGIRTVAVYSEADRDALHTQLADEAVCIGSAKAADSYINMPNIITAAVETKAQAIHPGFGFLSENSTFAAMCEECNIKFIGRHHALGNKSNAREMMIRAGVPVIPGSDGVVADREQAHEVAGKLGYPVMVKASAGGGGKGIRIVRTEDELDQAFEAAQSETKAAFG
;
A
#
# COMPACT_ATOMS: atom_id res chain seq x y z
N ALA A 1 8.11 -4.19 -9.52
CA ALA A 1 6.70 -4.01 -9.86
C ALA A 1 6.24 -2.56 -9.64
N ASN A 2 6.85 -1.62 -10.36
CA ASN A 2 6.51 -0.19 -10.35
C ASN A 2 7.02 0.48 -11.64
N ARG A 3 6.85 1.78 -11.77
CA ARG A 3 7.20 2.59 -12.96
C ARG A 3 7.99 3.84 -12.55
N GLY A 4 8.41 4.61 -13.56
CA GLY A 4 8.97 5.93 -13.37
C GLY A 4 10.26 5.96 -12.55
N GLU A 5 10.44 7.02 -11.78
CA GLU A 5 11.69 7.30 -11.06
C GLU A 5 12.01 6.26 -9.98
N ILE A 6 10.99 5.71 -9.29
CA ILE A 6 11.24 4.69 -8.27
C ILE A 6 11.75 3.38 -8.89
N ALA A 7 11.20 2.98 -10.05
CA ALA A 7 11.70 1.81 -10.77
C ALA A 7 13.15 2.03 -11.21
N VAL A 8 13.49 3.20 -11.76
CA VAL A 8 14.87 3.57 -12.11
C VAL A 8 15.80 3.50 -10.91
N ARG A 9 15.38 4.03 -9.76
CA ARG A 9 16.17 3.99 -8.51
C ARG A 9 16.47 2.56 -8.07
N ILE A 10 15.44 1.69 -8.09
CA ILE A 10 15.61 0.28 -7.71
C ILE A 10 16.54 -0.44 -8.69
N ILE A 11 16.36 -0.25 -10.01
CA ILE A 11 17.20 -0.87 -11.04
C ILE A 11 18.67 -0.44 -10.87
N ARG A 12 18.93 0.83 -10.60
CA ARG A 12 20.29 1.32 -10.36
C ARG A 12 20.93 0.64 -9.13
N ALA A 13 20.22 0.57 -8.02
CA ALA A 13 20.70 -0.10 -6.82
C ALA A 13 20.96 -1.60 -7.07
N CYS A 14 20.07 -2.29 -7.76
CA CYS A 14 20.26 -3.69 -8.14
C CYS A 14 21.50 -3.88 -9.03
N ARG A 15 21.71 -2.98 -9.99
CA ARG A 15 22.91 -3.02 -10.87
C ARG A 15 24.20 -2.85 -10.07
N GLU A 16 24.25 -1.91 -9.13
CA GLU A 16 25.40 -1.72 -8.23
C GLU A 16 25.68 -2.97 -7.37
N MET A 17 24.65 -3.74 -7.05
CA MET A 17 24.73 -4.99 -6.29
C MET A 17 24.97 -6.23 -7.19
N GLY A 18 25.07 -6.09 -8.49
CA GLY A 18 25.20 -7.21 -9.45
C GLY A 18 23.94 -8.07 -9.58
N ILE A 19 22.77 -7.52 -9.24
CA ILE A 19 21.48 -8.22 -9.31
C ILE A 19 20.80 -7.91 -10.65
N ARG A 20 20.41 -8.93 -11.40
CA ARG A 20 19.64 -8.79 -12.64
C ARG A 20 18.23 -8.27 -12.34
N THR A 21 17.71 -7.47 -13.25
CA THR A 21 16.44 -6.76 -13.09
C THR A 21 15.49 -7.03 -14.25
N VAL A 22 14.22 -7.22 -13.90
CA VAL A 22 13.09 -7.25 -14.84
C VAL A 22 12.19 -6.08 -14.56
N ALA A 23 12.02 -5.17 -15.52
CA ALA A 23 11.06 -4.10 -15.44
C ALA A 23 9.69 -4.57 -15.94
N VAL A 24 8.63 -4.25 -15.24
CA VAL A 24 7.27 -4.37 -15.77
C VAL A 24 6.80 -3.01 -16.26
N TYR A 25 6.00 -2.98 -17.34
CA TYR A 25 5.49 -1.73 -17.91
C TYR A 25 4.10 -1.88 -18.50
N SER A 26 3.31 -0.81 -18.46
CA SER A 26 2.07 -0.70 -19.25
C SER A 26 2.41 -0.31 -20.70
N GLU A 27 1.49 -0.53 -21.63
CA GLU A 27 1.69 -0.14 -23.04
C GLU A 27 2.12 1.32 -23.20
N ALA A 28 1.59 2.22 -22.36
CA ALA A 28 1.96 3.65 -22.40
C ALA A 28 3.39 3.94 -21.91
N ASP A 29 3.98 3.04 -21.14
CA ASP A 29 5.31 3.21 -20.57
C ASP A 29 6.40 2.39 -21.32
N ARG A 30 6.09 1.89 -22.51
CA ARG A 30 6.98 1.04 -23.31
C ARG A 30 8.39 1.63 -23.48
N ASP A 31 8.48 2.92 -23.75
CA ASP A 31 9.72 3.62 -24.01
C ASP A 31 10.24 4.40 -22.79
N ALA A 32 9.68 4.12 -21.61
CA ALA A 32 10.09 4.80 -20.39
C ALA A 32 11.50 4.38 -19.96
N LEU A 33 12.22 5.27 -19.26
CA LEU A 33 13.62 5.05 -18.89
C LEU A 33 13.85 3.74 -18.09
N HIS A 34 12.92 3.34 -17.24
CA HIS A 34 13.06 2.12 -16.44
C HIS A 34 13.07 0.85 -17.30
N THR A 35 12.33 0.83 -18.42
CA THR A 35 12.34 -0.32 -19.35
C THR A 35 13.66 -0.43 -20.11
N GLN A 36 14.27 0.71 -20.44
CA GLN A 36 15.56 0.77 -21.15
C GLN A 36 16.75 0.43 -20.25
N LEU A 37 16.64 0.68 -18.94
CA LEU A 37 17.72 0.44 -17.98
C LEU A 37 17.72 -0.98 -17.40
N ALA A 38 16.60 -1.68 -17.39
CA ALA A 38 16.50 -3.03 -16.89
C ALA A 38 17.16 -4.05 -17.84
N ASP A 39 17.54 -5.22 -17.32
CA ASP A 39 18.11 -6.30 -18.14
C ASP A 39 17.02 -6.95 -19.01
N GLU A 40 15.79 -6.99 -18.54
CA GLU A 40 14.59 -7.44 -19.25
C GLU A 40 13.43 -6.50 -18.98
N ALA A 41 12.45 -6.44 -19.90
CA ALA A 41 11.23 -5.66 -19.71
C ALA A 41 10.00 -6.42 -20.24
N VAL A 42 8.93 -6.49 -19.44
CA VAL A 42 7.71 -7.23 -19.74
C VAL A 42 6.49 -6.29 -19.70
N CYS A 43 5.71 -6.30 -20.77
CA CYS A 43 4.43 -5.59 -20.80
C CYS A 43 3.40 -6.34 -19.97
N ILE A 44 2.77 -5.64 -19.02
CA ILE A 44 1.80 -6.23 -18.09
C ILE A 44 0.36 -5.76 -18.32
N GLY A 45 0.10 -5.03 -19.39
CA GLY A 45 -1.25 -4.62 -19.76
C GLY A 45 -1.37 -3.21 -20.31
N SER A 46 -2.61 -2.75 -20.43
CA SER A 46 -2.96 -1.46 -21.01
C SER A 46 -2.45 -0.27 -20.19
N ALA A 47 -2.63 0.94 -20.71
CA ALA A 47 -2.22 2.19 -20.05
C ALA A 47 -2.87 2.42 -18.67
N LYS A 48 -4.06 1.85 -18.43
CA LYS A 48 -4.75 1.98 -17.15
C LYS A 48 -4.04 1.18 -16.06
N ALA A 49 -3.79 1.81 -14.91
CA ALA A 49 -3.14 1.14 -13.77
C ALA A 49 -3.89 -0.11 -13.29
N ALA A 50 -5.23 -0.11 -13.33
CA ALA A 50 -6.05 -1.26 -12.96
C ALA A 50 -5.78 -2.50 -13.84
N ASP A 51 -5.46 -2.27 -15.12
CA ASP A 51 -5.21 -3.34 -16.10
C ASP A 51 -3.73 -3.73 -16.17
N SER A 52 -2.85 -3.03 -15.44
CA SER A 52 -1.39 -3.20 -15.48
C SER A 52 -0.77 -3.21 -14.08
N TYR A 53 -0.39 -2.06 -13.53
CA TYR A 53 0.39 -1.96 -12.27
C TYR A 53 -0.37 -2.37 -11.00
N ILE A 54 -1.71 -2.48 -11.05
CA ILE A 54 -2.56 -3.00 -9.96
C ILE A 54 -3.09 -4.40 -10.30
N ASN A 55 -2.87 -4.88 -11.51
CA ASN A 55 -3.24 -6.23 -11.94
C ASN A 55 -2.23 -7.26 -11.36
N MET A 56 -2.56 -7.80 -10.19
CA MET A 56 -1.70 -8.75 -9.48
C MET A 56 -1.38 -10.00 -10.30
N PRO A 57 -2.37 -10.67 -10.95
CA PRO A 57 -2.09 -11.83 -11.79
C PRO A 57 -1.07 -11.56 -12.88
N ASN A 58 -1.17 -10.45 -13.62
CA ASN A 58 -0.25 -10.14 -14.70
C ASN A 58 1.20 -9.92 -14.19
N ILE A 59 1.34 -9.28 -13.02
CA ILE A 59 2.66 -9.06 -12.41
C ILE A 59 3.26 -10.38 -11.93
N ILE A 60 2.47 -11.25 -11.30
CA ILE A 60 2.94 -12.58 -10.87
C ILE A 60 3.32 -13.42 -12.08
N THR A 61 2.51 -13.43 -13.14
CA THR A 61 2.83 -14.15 -14.40
C THR A 61 4.16 -13.67 -14.97
N ALA A 62 4.36 -12.36 -15.08
CA ALA A 62 5.64 -11.81 -15.56
C ALA A 62 6.83 -12.26 -14.69
N ALA A 63 6.66 -12.29 -13.37
CA ALA A 63 7.72 -12.74 -12.46
C ALA A 63 8.02 -14.23 -12.61
N VAL A 64 7.01 -15.08 -12.76
CA VAL A 64 7.16 -16.54 -12.95
C VAL A 64 7.83 -16.83 -14.29
N GLU A 65 7.37 -16.22 -15.37
CA GLU A 65 7.92 -16.42 -16.73
C GLU A 65 9.39 -16.01 -16.84
N THR A 66 9.76 -14.91 -16.18
CA THR A 66 11.14 -14.41 -16.14
C THR A 66 11.99 -15.08 -15.06
N LYS A 67 11.42 -16.01 -14.29
CA LYS A 67 12.08 -16.70 -13.16
C LYS A 67 12.62 -15.72 -12.11
N ALA A 68 11.91 -14.62 -11.88
CA ALA A 68 12.27 -13.66 -10.87
C ALA A 68 12.13 -14.27 -9.46
N GLN A 69 13.17 -14.14 -8.66
CA GLN A 69 13.20 -14.68 -7.28
C GLN A 69 12.60 -13.71 -6.26
N ALA A 70 12.47 -12.44 -6.64
CA ALA A 70 11.94 -11.41 -5.76
C ALA A 70 11.19 -10.33 -6.55
N ILE A 71 10.22 -9.69 -5.88
CA ILE A 71 9.51 -8.52 -6.38
C ILE A 71 9.72 -7.36 -5.44
N HIS A 72 10.27 -6.24 -5.95
CA HIS A 72 10.30 -4.96 -5.24
C HIS A 72 9.15 -4.09 -5.76
N PRO A 73 8.13 -3.79 -4.95
CA PRO A 73 6.96 -3.04 -5.38
C PRO A 73 7.19 -1.52 -5.46
N GLY A 74 8.31 -1.00 -4.95
CA GLY A 74 8.55 0.43 -4.82
C GLY A 74 7.67 1.07 -3.75
N PHE A 75 6.98 2.15 -4.10
CA PHE A 75 5.96 2.81 -3.29
C PHE A 75 4.67 3.02 -4.10
N GLY A 76 3.53 3.19 -3.41
CA GLY A 76 2.22 3.25 -4.07
C GLY A 76 1.82 1.92 -4.70
N PHE A 77 0.84 1.91 -5.58
CA PHE A 77 0.29 0.70 -6.22
C PHE A 77 0.13 -0.47 -5.22
N LEU A 78 0.85 -1.55 -5.42
CA LEU A 78 0.77 -2.77 -4.61
C LEU A 78 1.77 -2.84 -3.45
N SER A 79 2.52 -1.77 -3.18
CA SER A 79 3.60 -1.79 -2.17
C SER A 79 3.12 -2.08 -0.74
N GLU A 80 1.86 -1.77 -0.44
CA GLU A 80 1.24 -2.00 0.87
C GLU A 80 0.06 -3.01 0.78
N ASN A 81 -0.05 -3.71 -0.37
CA ASN A 81 -1.14 -4.65 -0.60
C ASN A 81 -0.79 -6.03 -0.03
N SER A 82 -1.54 -6.43 0.98
CA SER A 82 -1.35 -7.69 1.69
C SER A 82 -1.66 -8.92 0.86
N THR A 83 -2.68 -8.85 0.01
CA THR A 83 -3.05 -9.96 -0.88
C THR A 83 -1.93 -10.21 -1.89
N PHE A 84 -1.35 -9.15 -2.45
CA PHE A 84 -0.23 -9.28 -3.38
C PHE A 84 1.01 -9.87 -2.72
N ALA A 85 1.32 -9.49 -1.48
CA ALA A 85 2.41 -10.08 -0.72
C ALA A 85 2.20 -11.59 -0.49
N ALA A 86 0.97 -12.01 -0.09
CA ALA A 86 0.63 -13.41 0.07
C ALA A 86 0.75 -14.19 -1.25
N MET A 87 0.26 -13.64 -2.38
CA MET A 87 0.42 -14.27 -3.70
C MET A 87 1.89 -14.45 -4.09
N CYS A 88 2.76 -13.49 -3.76
CA CYS A 88 4.19 -13.65 -3.98
C CYS A 88 4.76 -14.84 -3.18
N GLU A 89 4.40 -14.95 -1.90
CA GLU A 89 4.84 -16.03 -1.02
C GLU A 89 4.37 -17.41 -1.53
N GLU A 90 3.10 -17.53 -1.94
CA GLU A 90 2.54 -18.75 -2.53
C GLU A 90 3.29 -19.19 -3.80
N CYS A 91 3.80 -18.22 -4.57
CA CYS A 91 4.62 -18.48 -5.77
C CYS A 91 6.12 -18.64 -5.47
N ASN A 92 6.55 -18.71 -4.20
CA ASN A 92 7.95 -18.71 -3.78
C ASN A 92 8.75 -17.50 -4.28
N ILE A 93 8.11 -16.35 -4.45
CA ILE A 93 8.71 -15.09 -4.85
C ILE A 93 8.85 -14.20 -3.60
N LYS A 94 10.06 -13.75 -3.30
CA LYS A 94 10.29 -12.88 -2.14
C LYS A 94 9.72 -11.48 -2.38
N PHE A 95 8.77 -11.06 -1.56
CA PHE A 95 8.27 -9.71 -1.58
C PHE A 95 9.19 -8.76 -0.81
N ILE A 96 9.80 -7.78 -1.51
CA ILE A 96 10.70 -6.78 -0.94
C ILE A 96 9.89 -5.50 -0.65
N GLY A 97 9.03 -5.57 0.33
CA GLY A 97 8.14 -4.47 0.72
C GLY A 97 7.92 -4.44 2.23
N ARG A 98 7.02 -3.57 2.67
CA ARG A 98 6.61 -3.55 4.08
C ARG A 98 5.93 -4.87 4.42
N HIS A 99 6.32 -5.42 5.56
CA HIS A 99 5.72 -6.65 6.07
C HIS A 99 4.21 -6.51 6.17
N HIS A 100 3.49 -7.56 5.77
CA HIS A 100 2.06 -7.77 5.82
C HIS A 100 1.38 -7.22 7.10
N ALA A 101 2.02 -7.43 8.25
CA ALA A 101 1.50 -7.03 9.55
C ALA A 101 1.53 -5.50 9.79
N LEU A 102 2.37 -4.75 9.08
CA LEU A 102 2.53 -3.29 9.27
C LEU A 102 1.79 -2.46 8.22
N GLY A 103 1.25 -3.09 7.17
CA GLY A 103 0.49 -2.40 6.11
C GLY A 103 -0.88 -1.90 6.58
N ASN A 104 -1.51 -2.59 7.52
CA ASN A 104 -2.74 -2.18 8.16
C ASN A 104 -2.42 -1.38 9.43
N LYS A 105 -2.92 -0.14 9.53
CA LYS A 105 -2.62 0.77 10.65
C LYS A 105 -3.07 0.21 12.00
N SER A 106 -4.20 -0.50 12.05
CA SER A 106 -4.72 -1.12 13.26
C SER A 106 -3.84 -2.29 13.71
N ASN A 107 -3.45 -3.19 12.79
CA ASN A 107 -2.56 -4.31 13.07
C ASN A 107 -1.17 -3.82 13.51
N ALA A 108 -0.64 -2.80 12.83
CA ALA A 108 0.66 -2.21 13.18
C ALA A 108 0.64 -1.64 14.60
N ARG A 109 -0.42 -0.93 14.97
CA ARG A 109 -0.59 -0.38 16.32
C ARG A 109 -0.67 -1.49 17.38
N GLU A 110 -1.45 -2.51 17.14
CA GLU A 110 -1.58 -3.66 18.04
C GLU A 110 -0.24 -4.39 18.25
N MET A 111 0.51 -4.61 17.17
CA MET A 111 1.86 -5.19 17.27
C MET A 111 2.81 -4.32 18.08
N MET A 112 2.78 -3.00 17.93
CA MET A 112 3.60 -2.08 18.72
C MET A 112 3.22 -2.13 20.19
N ILE A 113 1.94 -2.18 20.53
CA ILE A 113 1.46 -2.34 21.91
C ILE A 113 1.98 -3.65 22.50
N ARG A 114 1.85 -4.78 21.78
CA ARG A 114 2.36 -6.09 22.22
C ARG A 114 3.87 -6.11 22.40
N ALA A 115 4.59 -5.33 21.61
CA ALA A 115 6.05 -5.18 21.71
C ALA A 115 6.49 -4.20 22.80
N GLY A 116 5.56 -3.62 23.58
CA GLY A 116 5.86 -2.66 24.62
C GLY A 116 6.28 -1.28 24.11
N VAL A 117 6.06 -0.99 22.84
CA VAL A 117 6.38 0.32 22.26
C VAL A 117 5.24 1.30 22.57
N PRO A 118 5.55 2.49 23.13
CA PRO A 118 4.53 3.52 23.38
C PRO A 118 3.81 3.92 22.10
N VAL A 119 2.49 3.92 22.15
CA VAL A 119 1.65 4.35 21.02
C VAL A 119 0.76 5.52 21.46
N ILE A 120 0.39 6.36 20.51
CA ILE A 120 -0.60 7.43 20.75
C ILE A 120 -1.95 6.79 21.13
N PRO A 121 -2.65 7.27 22.16
CA PRO A 121 -4.00 6.80 22.49
C PRO A 121 -4.93 6.79 21.28
N GLY A 122 -5.78 5.79 21.15
CA GLY A 122 -6.68 5.62 20.01
C GLY A 122 -7.57 4.39 20.17
N SER A 123 -8.39 4.09 19.16
CA SER A 123 -9.28 2.92 19.16
C SER A 123 -8.51 1.60 19.23
N ASP A 124 -9.12 0.61 19.84
CA ASP A 124 -8.68 -0.78 19.81
C ASP A 124 -9.28 -1.45 18.55
N GLY A 125 -8.53 -1.36 17.45
CA GLY A 125 -8.97 -1.86 16.16
C GLY A 125 -9.71 -0.84 15.30
N VAL A 126 -10.45 -1.36 14.31
CA VAL A 126 -11.24 -0.55 13.38
C VAL A 126 -12.56 -0.17 14.03
N VAL A 127 -12.89 1.11 13.97
CA VAL A 127 -14.20 1.64 14.41
C VAL A 127 -15.20 1.37 13.28
N ALA A 128 -16.23 0.58 13.57
CA ALA A 128 -17.16 0.07 12.56
C ALA A 128 -18.28 1.07 12.23
N ASP A 129 -18.76 1.78 13.23
CA ASP A 129 -19.93 2.66 13.13
C ASP A 129 -19.75 3.95 13.93
N ARG A 130 -20.76 4.84 13.83
CA ARG A 130 -20.76 6.15 14.51
C ARG A 130 -20.86 6.01 16.02
N GLU A 131 -21.65 5.06 16.52
CA GLU A 131 -21.87 4.87 17.96
C GLU A 131 -20.55 4.52 18.64
N GLN A 132 -19.81 3.59 18.05
CA GLN A 132 -18.47 3.24 18.51
C GLN A 132 -17.48 4.42 18.35
N ALA A 133 -17.63 5.24 17.30
CA ALA A 133 -16.80 6.43 17.14
C ALA A 133 -17.01 7.43 18.27
N HIS A 134 -18.25 7.70 18.65
CA HIS A 134 -18.61 8.56 19.79
C HIS A 134 -18.08 8.01 21.11
N GLU A 135 -18.23 6.71 21.36
CA GLU A 135 -17.71 6.05 22.57
C GLU A 135 -16.20 6.22 22.70
N VAL A 136 -15.46 5.93 21.61
CA VAL A 136 -13.99 6.03 21.58
C VAL A 136 -13.55 7.48 21.72
N ALA A 137 -14.15 8.41 20.97
CA ALA A 137 -13.80 9.83 21.02
C ALA A 137 -14.08 10.44 22.39
N GLY A 138 -15.21 10.06 23.03
CA GLY A 138 -15.55 10.47 24.38
C GLY A 138 -14.55 10.00 25.44
N LYS A 139 -14.03 8.78 25.31
CA LYS A 139 -12.97 8.25 26.21
C LYS A 139 -11.61 8.94 26.01
N LEU A 140 -11.29 9.29 24.76
CA LEU A 140 -10.01 9.93 24.43
C LEU A 140 -9.97 11.42 24.75
N GLY A 141 -11.14 12.09 24.67
CA GLY A 141 -11.26 13.55 24.73
C GLY A 141 -10.89 14.22 23.40
N TYR A 142 -11.54 15.36 23.14
CA TYR A 142 -11.26 16.15 21.93
C TYR A 142 -10.05 17.09 22.13
N PRO A 143 -9.27 17.38 21.05
CA PRO A 143 -9.49 16.97 19.66
C PRO A 143 -9.05 15.53 19.38
N VAL A 144 -9.78 14.83 18.51
CA VAL A 144 -9.43 13.51 18.00
C VAL A 144 -9.14 13.54 16.50
N MET A 145 -8.47 12.52 16.01
CA MET A 145 -8.20 12.36 14.59
C MET A 145 -8.87 11.09 14.05
N VAL A 146 -9.80 11.23 13.13
CA VAL A 146 -10.37 10.14 12.36
C VAL A 146 -9.44 9.80 11.21
N LYS A 147 -9.06 8.53 11.09
CA LYS A 147 -8.19 8.03 10.01
C LYS A 147 -8.82 6.81 9.37
N ALA A 148 -8.85 6.76 8.05
CA ALA A 148 -9.20 5.55 7.34
C ALA A 148 -8.23 4.41 7.67
N SER A 149 -8.73 3.20 7.90
CA SER A 149 -7.92 2.00 8.19
C SER A 149 -7.08 1.59 6.98
N ALA A 150 -7.67 1.64 5.78
CA ALA A 150 -6.97 1.46 4.50
C ALA A 150 -6.69 2.83 3.87
N GLY A 151 -5.51 2.97 3.25
CA GLY A 151 -5.13 4.18 2.53
C GLY A 151 -3.84 4.84 3.02
N GLY A 152 -3.28 5.67 2.14
CA GLY A 152 -2.04 6.42 2.34
C GLY A 152 -2.15 7.84 1.75
N GLY A 153 -1.07 8.64 1.90
CA GLY A 153 -1.01 9.96 1.27
C GLY A 153 -1.93 11.03 1.89
N GLY A 154 -2.41 10.85 3.13
CA GLY A 154 -3.24 11.86 3.83
C GLY A 154 -4.72 11.85 3.46
N LYS A 155 -5.16 10.98 2.54
CA LYS A 155 -6.58 10.81 2.22
C LYS A 155 -7.31 10.08 3.35
N GLY A 156 -8.55 10.50 3.62
CA GLY A 156 -9.35 9.92 4.70
C GLY A 156 -8.85 10.30 6.11
N ILE A 157 -8.12 11.42 6.27
CA ILE A 157 -7.70 11.95 7.57
C ILE A 157 -8.52 13.22 7.88
N ARG A 158 -9.15 13.27 9.05
CA ARG A 158 -9.92 14.42 9.54
C ARG A 158 -9.59 14.70 11.00
N ILE A 159 -9.38 15.96 11.33
CA ILE A 159 -9.26 16.43 12.72
C ILE A 159 -10.64 16.85 13.16
N VAL A 160 -11.09 16.32 14.28
CA VAL A 160 -12.40 16.58 14.91
C VAL A 160 -12.13 17.28 16.23
N ARG A 161 -12.59 18.52 16.36
CA ARG A 161 -12.32 19.35 17.53
C ARG A 161 -13.42 19.29 18.57
N THR A 162 -14.65 19.02 18.12
CA THR A 162 -15.84 18.94 18.96
C THR A 162 -16.65 17.70 18.61
N GLU A 163 -17.53 17.29 19.51
CA GLU A 163 -18.39 16.12 19.30
C GLU A 163 -19.32 16.29 18.09
N ASP A 164 -19.84 17.49 17.87
CA ASP A 164 -20.77 17.79 16.76
C ASP A 164 -20.14 17.59 15.38
N GLU A 165 -18.80 17.67 15.27
CA GLU A 165 -18.07 17.48 14.01
C GLU A 165 -17.83 15.99 13.68
N LEU A 166 -18.02 15.08 14.66
CA LEU A 166 -17.55 13.70 14.54
C LEU A 166 -18.28 12.92 13.44
N ASP A 167 -19.60 13.02 13.38
CA ASP A 167 -20.41 12.27 12.41
C ASP A 167 -20.05 12.64 10.97
N GLN A 168 -19.95 13.93 10.70
CA GLN A 168 -19.59 14.42 9.37
C GLN A 168 -18.16 14.00 8.98
N ALA A 169 -17.23 14.06 9.91
CA ALA A 169 -15.85 13.65 9.67
C ALA A 169 -15.71 12.13 9.43
N PHE A 170 -16.48 11.33 10.16
CA PHE A 170 -16.51 9.88 10.03
C PHE A 170 -17.07 9.45 8.67
N GLU A 171 -18.23 10.00 8.27
CA GLU A 171 -18.83 9.73 6.95
C GLU A 171 -17.93 10.16 5.78
N ALA A 172 -17.34 11.34 5.88
CA ALA A 172 -16.44 11.83 4.86
C ALA A 172 -15.20 10.92 4.71
N ALA A 173 -14.62 10.45 5.83
CA ALA A 173 -13.50 9.53 5.80
C ALA A 173 -13.86 8.17 5.18
N GLN A 174 -15.04 7.64 5.48
CA GLN A 174 -15.55 6.40 4.88
C GLN A 174 -15.79 6.55 3.37
N SER A 175 -16.45 7.63 2.95
CA SER A 175 -16.78 7.88 1.55
C SER A 175 -15.52 8.05 0.69
N GLU A 176 -14.54 8.81 1.18
CA GLU A 176 -13.25 8.98 0.49
C GLU A 176 -12.48 7.67 0.35
N THR A 177 -12.53 6.83 1.39
CA THR A 177 -11.85 5.53 1.37
C THR A 177 -12.48 4.61 0.35
N LYS A 178 -13.82 4.52 0.35
CA LYS A 178 -14.58 3.72 -0.61
C LYS A 178 -14.37 4.18 -2.05
N ALA A 179 -14.30 5.48 -2.29
CA ALA A 179 -14.05 6.04 -3.62
C ALA A 179 -12.62 5.83 -4.12
N ALA A 180 -11.64 5.76 -3.22
CA ALA A 180 -10.21 5.68 -3.57
C ALA A 180 -9.65 4.26 -3.59
N PHE A 181 -10.25 3.32 -2.86
CA PHE A 181 -9.68 1.98 -2.63
C PHE A 181 -10.68 0.83 -2.84
N GLY A 182 -11.95 1.12 -3.13
CA GLY A 182 -13.01 0.14 -3.43
C GLY A 182 -13.78 -0.30 -2.20
#